data_97042bb6c066da02267bdb3e793af57a
#
_entry.id   97042bb6c066da02267bdb3e793af57a
#
_cell.length_a   1.000
_cell.length_b   1.000
_cell.length_c   1.000
_cell.angle_alpha   90.00
_cell.angle_beta   90.00
_cell.angle_gamma   90.00
#
_symmetry.space_group_name_H-M   'P 1'
#
loop_
_entity.id
_entity.type
_entity.pdbx_description
1 polymer ?
#
loop_
_entity_poly.entity_id
_entity_poly.type
_entity_poly.pdbx_seq_one_letter_code
_entity_poly.pdbx_strand_id
1 'polypeptide(L)'
;MRAILLFLGGVLGYSANLFASDSFVPLALSGQTFIHDPSTIIREDGKYYVFGTGPDIRIRSSPDLIHWENAGSVFHHPPAWTLTVAPDFRGYIWAPDIIRVNGKFFLYYSVSAWGQQTSAIGLASNGTLDSTSTNFLWHDEGPVIASTKGSAFNTIDPSVFLDRDGRLWLAFGSYWQGIFLTELNPASGQRLATNAPLFQLAWNHSIEAPCLTRYDNFYYLFVNWGECCQGTNSTYEVRVGRAEKITGPYRDRTGKDLADGGGSTFLASRGRFIGPGHIGIVDDGATNGRARFSYHYYDADTQGRSRLAVGKIDWTSGWPRPASH
;
A
#
# COMPACT_ATOMS: atom_id res chain seq x y z
N MET A 1 63.72 -32.41 9.61
CA MET A 1 63.01 -31.58 8.63
C MET A 1 61.57 -31.43 9.09
N ARG A 2 61.19 -30.29 9.64
CA ARG A 2 59.79 -30.00 10.05
C ARG A 2 59.19 -29.09 8.98
N ALA A 3 58.11 -29.56 8.36
CA ALA A 3 57.33 -28.77 7.41
C ALA A 3 56.34 -27.86 8.15
N ILE A 4 56.44 -26.56 7.89
CA ILE A 4 55.52 -25.54 8.39
C ILE A 4 54.38 -25.42 7.37
N LEU A 5 53.14 -25.79 7.76
CA LEU A 5 51.93 -25.48 7.00
C LEU A 5 51.50 -24.06 7.34
N LEU A 6 51.51 -23.17 6.34
CA LEU A 6 50.86 -21.86 6.40
C LEU A 6 49.37 -22.02 6.09
N PHE A 7 48.51 -21.71 7.08
CA PHE A 7 47.07 -21.52 6.85
C PHE A 7 46.86 -20.08 6.36
N LEU A 8 46.46 -19.95 5.10
CA LEU A 8 45.91 -18.73 4.56
C LEU A 8 44.43 -18.64 4.99
N GLY A 9 44.16 -17.81 5.99
CA GLY A 9 42.79 -17.45 6.38
C GLY A 9 42.15 -16.53 5.33
N GLY A 10 41.20 -17.06 4.54
CA GLY A 10 40.38 -16.26 3.69
C GLY A 10 39.40 -15.44 4.52
N VAL A 11 39.56 -14.12 4.52
CA VAL A 11 38.59 -13.17 5.06
C VAL A 11 37.41 -13.15 4.07
N LEU A 12 36.30 -13.85 4.42
CA LEU A 12 35.02 -13.68 3.78
C LEU A 12 34.51 -12.28 4.12
N GLY A 13 34.69 -11.36 3.18
CA GLY A 13 34.09 -10.04 3.24
C GLY A 13 32.56 -10.15 3.22
N TYR A 14 31.90 -9.90 4.34
CA TYR A 14 30.49 -9.60 4.39
C TYR A 14 30.27 -8.29 3.64
N SER A 15 29.77 -8.39 2.40
CA SER A 15 29.24 -7.24 1.69
C SER A 15 27.97 -6.80 2.41
N ALA A 16 28.09 -5.82 3.29
CA ALA A 16 26.94 -5.15 3.87
C ALA A 16 26.10 -4.55 2.72
N ASN A 17 24.84 -4.94 2.65
CA ASN A 17 23.83 -4.37 1.73
C ASN A 17 23.60 -2.89 2.06
N LEU A 18 24.41 -2.01 1.50
CA LEU A 18 24.31 -0.54 1.57
C LEU A 18 23.27 -0.02 0.57
N PHE A 19 21.98 -0.31 0.75
CA PHE A 19 20.93 0.17 -0.17
C PHE A 19 19.69 0.80 0.47
N ALA A 20 19.64 0.98 1.78
CA ALA A 20 18.76 1.99 2.35
C ALA A 20 19.57 3.29 2.40
N SER A 21 19.11 4.38 1.76
CA SER A 21 19.82 5.65 1.85
C SER A 21 19.78 6.09 3.32
N ASP A 22 20.95 6.09 3.98
CA ASP A 22 21.09 6.49 5.41
C ASP A 22 20.62 7.93 5.69
N SER A 23 20.16 8.65 4.67
CA SER A 23 19.81 10.07 4.72
C SER A 23 18.33 10.39 4.41
N PHE A 24 17.46 9.39 4.14
CA PHE A 24 16.06 9.69 3.84
C PHE A 24 15.33 10.29 5.04
N VAL A 25 14.74 11.47 4.85
CA VAL A 25 13.86 12.13 5.83
C VAL A 25 12.56 12.48 5.12
N PRO A 26 11.39 12.04 5.61
CA PRO A 26 10.10 12.42 5.06
C PRO A 26 9.82 13.91 5.29
N LEU A 27 8.77 14.44 4.65
CA LEU A 27 8.26 15.78 4.92
C LEU A 27 7.94 15.95 6.42
N ALA A 28 8.28 17.12 6.97
CA ALA A 28 7.86 17.50 8.32
C ALA A 28 6.38 17.90 8.30
N LEU A 29 5.50 16.94 8.60
CA LEU A 29 4.05 17.15 8.57
C LEU A 29 3.54 17.77 9.85
N SER A 30 2.42 18.50 9.75
CA SER A 30 1.72 19.13 10.85
C SER A 30 0.20 18.91 10.79
N GLY A 31 -0.51 19.23 11.87
CA GLY A 31 -1.97 19.10 11.96
C GLY A 31 -2.40 17.66 12.25
N GLN A 32 -3.39 17.18 11.54
CA GLN A 32 -4.05 15.87 11.76
C GLN A 32 -3.31 14.73 11.07
N THR A 33 -2.14 14.37 11.59
CA THR A 33 -1.24 13.36 11.00
C THR A 33 -1.38 11.96 11.59
N PHE A 34 -2.23 11.75 12.60
CA PHE A 34 -2.50 10.40 13.10
C PHE A 34 -3.36 9.62 12.11
N ILE A 35 -2.77 8.65 11.48
CA ILE A 35 -3.39 7.78 10.49
C ILE A 35 -2.74 6.40 10.53
N HIS A 36 -3.51 5.37 10.24
CA HIS A 36 -3.04 4.01 9.97
C HIS A 36 -3.50 3.62 8.58
N ASP A 37 -2.69 2.87 7.83
CA ASP A 37 -2.94 2.43 6.45
C ASP A 37 -3.43 3.59 5.55
N PRO A 38 -2.59 4.60 5.32
CA PRO A 38 -2.96 5.69 4.44
C PRO A 38 -3.09 5.19 3.00
N SER A 39 -4.16 5.58 2.34
CA SER A 39 -4.34 5.34 0.91
C SER A 39 -3.28 6.03 0.06
N THR A 40 -3.27 5.75 -1.23
CA THR A 40 -2.76 6.66 -2.25
C THR A 40 -3.28 8.08 -1.99
N ILE A 41 -2.38 9.08 -2.01
CA ILE A 41 -2.78 10.49 -1.96
C ILE A 41 -3.32 10.89 -3.33
N ILE A 42 -4.54 11.40 -3.36
CA ILE A 42 -5.19 11.85 -4.59
C ILE A 42 -5.43 13.37 -4.55
N ARG A 43 -5.43 14.02 -5.71
CA ARG A 43 -5.60 15.47 -5.82
C ARG A 43 -6.90 15.81 -6.52
N GLU A 44 -7.67 16.75 -5.95
CA GLU A 44 -8.81 17.40 -6.57
C GLU A 44 -8.79 18.89 -6.24
N ASP A 45 -9.05 19.75 -7.24
CA ASP A 45 -9.20 21.20 -7.13
C ASP A 45 -8.14 21.90 -6.27
N GLY A 46 -6.89 21.46 -6.44
CA GLY A 46 -5.74 22.04 -5.75
C GLY A 46 -5.45 21.47 -4.36
N LYS A 47 -6.35 20.67 -3.78
CA LYS A 47 -6.17 19.99 -2.50
C LYS A 47 -5.78 18.54 -2.68
N TYR A 48 -5.02 18.02 -1.72
CA TYR A 48 -4.65 16.62 -1.59
C TYR A 48 -5.52 15.94 -0.54
N TYR A 49 -5.89 14.69 -0.80
CA TYR A 49 -6.73 13.89 0.10
C TYR A 49 -6.06 12.55 0.37
N VAL A 50 -6.16 12.07 1.61
CA VAL A 50 -5.73 10.75 2.04
C VAL A 50 -6.79 10.14 2.95
N PHE A 51 -6.99 8.85 2.81
CA PHE A 51 -7.95 8.05 3.55
C PHE A 51 -7.20 7.07 4.45
N GLY A 52 -7.78 6.68 5.57
CA GLY A 52 -7.10 5.77 6.49
C GLY A 52 -8.05 4.84 7.22
N THR A 53 -7.49 3.78 7.78
CA THR A 53 -8.18 2.81 8.62
C THR A 53 -8.93 3.49 9.76
N GLY A 54 -10.17 3.06 9.98
CA GLY A 54 -11.03 3.58 11.06
C GLY A 54 -12.45 3.04 10.97
N PRO A 55 -13.30 3.37 11.94
CA PRO A 55 -14.69 2.89 11.93
C PRO A 55 -15.51 3.47 10.77
N ASP A 56 -15.03 4.56 10.18
CA ASP A 56 -15.75 5.41 9.23
C ASP A 56 -14.92 5.74 7.96
N ILE A 57 -13.69 5.25 7.85
CA ILE A 57 -12.67 5.65 6.85
C ILE A 57 -12.51 7.17 6.87
N ARG A 58 -11.68 7.66 7.77
CA ARG A 58 -11.45 9.09 7.94
C ARG A 58 -10.70 9.70 6.76
N ILE A 59 -11.14 10.89 6.36
CA ILE A 59 -10.54 11.67 5.30
C ILE A 59 -9.67 12.75 5.92
N ARG A 60 -8.46 12.92 5.38
CA ARG A 60 -7.60 14.07 5.66
C ARG A 60 -7.39 14.83 4.36
N SER A 61 -7.35 16.15 4.43
CA SER A 61 -7.00 16.99 3.29
C SER A 61 -5.84 17.92 3.62
N SER A 62 -5.11 18.33 2.58
CA SER A 62 -3.99 19.24 2.69
C SER A 62 -3.89 20.13 1.45
N PRO A 63 -3.61 21.43 1.55
CA PRO A 63 -3.35 22.28 0.40
C PRO A 63 -1.93 22.08 -0.16
N ASP A 64 -0.99 21.53 0.62
CA ASP A 64 0.45 21.60 0.34
C ASP A 64 1.22 20.28 0.63
N LEU A 65 0.54 19.20 1.05
CA LEU A 65 1.09 17.93 1.53
C LEU A 65 1.81 18.03 2.89
N ILE A 66 1.84 19.18 3.52
CA ILE A 66 2.54 19.44 4.79
C ILE A 66 1.53 19.60 5.93
N HIS A 67 0.56 20.48 5.75
CA HIS A 67 -0.46 20.74 6.76
C HIS A 67 -1.74 19.95 6.47
N TRP A 68 -2.10 19.03 7.38
CA TRP A 68 -3.23 18.11 7.22
C TRP A 68 -4.36 18.43 8.19
N GLU A 69 -5.58 18.43 7.68
CA GLU A 69 -6.81 18.70 8.42
C GLU A 69 -7.82 17.56 8.25
N ASN A 70 -8.80 17.50 9.17
CA ASN A 70 -9.95 16.63 9.00
C ASN A 70 -10.83 17.13 7.84
N ALA A 71 -11.21 16.21 6.94
CA ALA A 71 -12.08 16.49 5.80
C ALA A 71 -13.33 15.59 5.79
N GLY A 72 -13.72 15.04 6.94
CA GLY A 72 -14.87 14.16 7.08
C GLY A 72 -14.53 12.67 7.06
N SER A 73 -15.50 11.88 6.67
CA SER A 73 -15.42 10.41 6.56
C SER A 73 -16.24 9.90 5.40
N VAL A 74 -15.94 8.67 4.97
CA VAL A 74 -16.65 8.00 3.87
C VAL A 74 -18.02 7.49 4.31
N PHE A 75 -18.08 6.90 5.49
CA PHE A 75 -19.29 6.32 6.05
C PHE A 75 -19.66 6.95 7.39
N HIS A 76 -20.94 6.99 7.72
CA HIS A 76 -21.43 7.24 9.07
C HIS A 76 -21.54 5.94 9.86
N HIS A 77 -21.85 4.85 9.18
CA HIS A 77 -21.91 3.49 9.72
C HIS A 77 -21.38 2.52 8.67
N PRO A 78 -20.75 1.42 9.06
CA PRO A 78 -20.34 0.38 8.12
C PRO A 78 -21.51 -0.12 7.29
N PRO A 79 -21.32 -0.42 5.99
CA PRO A 79 -22.36 -0.97 5.13
C PRO A 79 -22.98 -2.24 5.69
N ALA A 80 -24.29 -2.42 5.49
CA ALA A 80 -25.06 -3.52 6.09
C ALA A 80 -24.58 -4.92 5.67
N TRP A 81 -24.00 -5.06 4.47
CA TRP A 81 -23.51 -6.33 3.94
C TRP A 81 -22.23 -6.83 4.67
N THR A 82 -21.52 -5.98 5.40
CA THR A 82 -20.22 -6.31 6.02
C THR A 82 -20.30 -7.51 6.95
N LEU A 83 -21.34 -7.59 7.78
CA LEU A 83 -21.57 -8.71 8.70
C LEU A 83 -22.01 -10.00 7.99
N THR A 84 -22.59 -9.90 6.78
CA THR A 84 -22.96 -11.07 5.97
C THR A 84 -21.71 -11.76 5.41
N VAL A 85 -20.74 -10.98 4.96
CA VAL A 85 -19.50 -11.47 4.34
C VAL A 85 -18.42 -11.79 5.38
N ALA A 86 -18.29 -10.95 6.40
CA ALA A 86 -17.32 -11.11 7.49
C ALA A 86 -18.04 -11.10 8.85
N PRO A 87 -18.59 -12.25 9.32
CA PRO A 87 -19.40 -12.29 10.54
C PRO A 87 -18.67 -11.85 11.81
N ASP A 88 -17.35 -11.95 11.80
CA ASP A 88 -16.48 -11.51 12.91
C ASP A 88 -16.05 -10.05 12.84
N PHE A 89 -16.50 -9.31 11.83
CA PHE A 89 -16.25 -7.87 11.70
C PHE A 89 -16.72 -7.09 12.92
N ARG A 90 -15.92 -6.13 13.38
CA ARG A 90 -16.18 -5.36 14.63
C ARG A 90 -16.30 -3.85 14.37
N GLY A 91 -16.70 -3.46 13.15
CA GLY A 91 -16.98 -2.06 12.81
C GLY A 91 -15.76 -1.22 12.42
N TYR A 92 -14.56 -1.80 12.32
CA TYR A 92 -13.36 -1.14 11.84
C TYR A 92 -13.09 -1.53 10.39
N ILE A 93 -13.14 -0.55 9.51
CA ILE A 93 -12.84 -0.70 8.08
C ILE A 93 -11.37 -0.40 7.88
N TRP A 94 -10.64 -1.28 7.16
CA TRP A 94 -9.20 -1.21 7.07
C TRP A 94 -8.72 -0.82 5.68
N ALA A 95 -7.52 -0.26 5.65
CA ALA A 95 -6.64 -0.16 4.49
C ALA A 95 -7.36 0.30 3.21
N PRO A 96 -7.87 1.53 3.15
CA PRO A 96 -8.50 2.03 1.94
C PRO A 96 -7.46 2.37 0.87
N ASP A 97 -7.84 2.22 -0.41
CA ASP A 97 -7.11 2.83 -1.52
C ASP A 97 -8.09 3.49 -2.50
N ILE A 98 -7.64 4.52 -3.21
CA ILE A 98 -8.52 5.38 -4.01
C ILE A 98 -7.91 5.69 -5.38
N ILE A 99 -8.80 5.79 -6.38
CA ILE A 99 -8.45 6.20 -7.73
C ILE A 99 -9.55 7.05 -8.35
N ARG A 100 -9.20 7.91 -9.30
CA ARG A 100 -10.16 8.62 -10.16
C ARG A 100 -10.22 7.98 -11.54
N VAL A 101 -11.39 7.52 -11.94
CA VAL A 101 -11.63 6.91 -13.26
C VAL A 101 -12.86 7.57 -13.88
N ASN A 102 -12.75 8.06 -15.12
CA ASN A 102 -13.85 8.70 -15.86
C ASN A 102 -14.58 9.80 -15.07
N GLY A 103 -13.85 10.58 -14.28
CA GLY A 103 -14.41 11.68 -13.48
C GLY A 103 -15.04 11.27 -12.15
N LYS A 104 -15.10 9.97 -11.83
CA LYS A 104 -15.64 9.41 -10.59
C LYS A 104 -14.50 8.89 -9.71
N PHE A 105 -14.58 9.08 -8.40
CA PHE A 105 -13.68 8.48 -7.42
C PHE A 105 -14.20 7.11 -7.01
N PHE A 106 -13.34 6.11 -7.09
CA PHE A 106 -13.54 4.76 -6.57
C PHE A 106 -12.62 4.54 -5.38
N LEU A 107 -13.19 4.24 -4.23
CA LEU A 107 -12.48 3.94 -2.99
C LEU A 107 -12.75 2.49 -2.61
N TYR A 108 -11.69 1.70 -2.60
CA TYR A 108 -11.71 0.30 -2.19
C TYR A 108 -11.30 0.22 -0.73
N TYR A 109 -11.88 -0.70 0.04
CA TYR A 109 -11.65 -0.82 1.46
C TYR A 109 -11.80 -2.26 1.94
N SER A 110 -11.16 -2.61 3.05
CA SER A 110 -11.14 -3.96 3.59
C SER A 110 -12.13 -4.12 4.74
N VAL A 111 -12.91 -5.19 4.69
CA VAL A 111 -13.81 -5.65 5.76
C VAL A 111 -13.34 -7.01 6.22
N SER A 112 -12.88 -7.10 7.46
CA SER A 112 -12.31 -8.32 8.03
C SER A 112 -12.37 -8.32 9.55
N ALA A 113 -11.85 -9.37 10.17
CA ALA A 113 -11.54 -9.44 11.59
C ALA A 113 -10.11 -9.97 11.78
N TRP A 114 -9.49 -9.61 12.89
CA TRP A 114 -8.11 -9.97 13.18
C TRP A 114 -7.90 -11.49 13.19
N GLY A 115 -6.89 -11.95 12.43
CA GLY A 115 -6.55 -13.38 12.31
C GLY A 115 -7.54 -14.20 11.51
N GLN A 116 -8.52 -13.58 10.84
CA GLN A 116 -9.52 -14.28 10.04
C GLN A 116 -9.19 -14.18 8.54
N GLN A 117 -9.67 -15.19 7.79
CA GLN A 117 -9.61 -15.24 6.34
C GLN A 117 -10.98 -14.92 5.70
N THR A 118 -12.02 -14.83 6.51
CA THR A 118 -13.36 -14.43 6.06
C THR A 118 -13.40 -12.92 5.95
N SER A 119 -13.14 -12.43 4.76
CA SER A 119 -12.89 -11.02 4.47
C SER A 119 -13.48 -10.61 3.13
N ALA A 120 -13.64 -9.30 2.92
CA ALA A 120 -14.02 -8.75 1.63
C ALA A 120 -13.36 -7.39 1.39
N ILE A 121 -13.12 -7.09 0.12
CA ILE A 121 -12.89 -5.74 -0.34
C ILE A 121 -14.22 -5.18 -0.84
N GLY A 122 -14.65 -4.06 -0.24
CA GLY A 122 -15.79 -3.28 -0.67
C GLY A 122 -15.38 -2.11 -1.55
N LEU A 123 -16.35 -1.53 -2.23
CA LEU A 123 -16.19 -0.36 -3.06
C LEU A 123 -17.17 0.74 -2.62
N ALA A 124 -16.66 1.95 -2.46
CA ALA A 124 -17.46 3.16 -2.38
C ALA A 124 -17.12 4.11 -3.52
N SER A 125 -18.06 4.95 -3.93
CA SER A 125 -17.83 5.90 -5.00
C SER A 125 -18.37 7.29 -4.69
N ASN A 126 -17.73 8.32 -5.24
CA ASN A 126 -18.16 9.71 -5.12
C ASN A 126 -17.80 10.52 -6.38
N GLY A 127 -18.55 11.56 -6.67
CA GLY A 127 -18.26 12.49 -7.76
C GLY A 127 -17.24 13.59 -7.39
N THR A 128 -17.04 13.87 -6.10
CA THR A 128 -16.11 14.89 -5.60
C THR A 128 -15.57 14.52 -4.22
N LEU A 129 -14.40 15.04 -3.88
CA LEU A 129 -13.79 14.91 -2.53
C LEU A 129 -13.98 16.18 -1.69
N ASP A 130 -14.55 17.24 -2.26
CA ASP A 130 -14.86 18.46 -1.53
C ASP A 130 -16.08 18.25 -0.64
N SER A 131 -15.86 18.07 0.66
CA SER A 131 -16.92 17.87 1.67
C SER A 131 -17.85 19.09 1.86
N THR A 132 -17.51 20.24 1.29
CA THR A 132 -18.36 21.43 1.29
C THR A 132 -19.34 21.48 0.10
N SER A 133 -19.12 20.63 -0.90
CA SER A 133 -19.99 20.52 -2.07
C SER A 133 -21.32 19.86 -1.72
N THR A 134 -22.40 20.37 -2.28
CA THR A 134 -23.74 19.74 -2.19
C THR A 134 -23.80 18.38 -2.88
N ASN A 135 -22.81 18.08 -3.75
CA ASN A 135 -22.69 16.80 -4.46
C ASN A 135 -21.78 15.80 -3.73
N PHE A 136 -21.24 16.16 -2.55
CA PHE A 136 -20.42 15.25 -1.76
C PHE A 136 -21.30 14.18 -1.14
N LEU A 137 -21.30 13.00 -1.76
CA LEU A 137 -22.06 11.85 -1.30
C LEU A 137 -21.34 10.57 -1.67
N TRP A 138 -20.90 9.81 -0.67
CA TRP A 138 -20.37 8.48 -0.88
C TRP A 138 -21.48 7.45 -1.05
N HIS A 139 -21.41 6.72 -2.14
CA HIS A 139 -22.30 5.60 -2.44
C HIS A 139 -21.59 4.28 -2.15
N ASP A 140 -22.18 3.42 -1.34
CA ASP A 140 -21.72 2.04 -1.17
C ASP A 140 -22.11 1.22 -2.41
N GLU A 141 -21.12 0.71 -3.12
CA GLU A 141 -21.28 -0.11 -4.33
C GLU A 141 -21.21 -1.62 -4.00
N GLY A 142 -21.10 -1.97 -2.69
CA GLY A 142 -21.06 -3.34 -2.22
C GLY A 142 -19.69 -4.02 -2.34
N PRO A 143 -19.65 -5.35 -2.11
CA PRO A 143 -18.40 -6.11 -2.15
C PRO A 143 -17.91 -6.34 -3.59
N VAL A 144 -16.61 -6.20 -3.81
CA VAL A 144 -15.91 -6.44 -5.09
C VAL A 144 -15.42 -7.88 -5.16
N ILE A 145 -14.80 -8.35 -4.10
CA ILE A 145 -14.25 -9.69 -3.97
C ILE A 145 -14.25 -10.09 -2.50
N ALA A 146 -14.48 -11.38 -2.25
CA ALA A 146 -14.47 -11.92 -0.90
C ALA A 146 -13.65 -13.21 -0.80
N SER A 147 -13.12 -13.48 0.37
CA SER A 147 -12.52 -14.76 0.77
C SER A 147 -13.30 -15.39 1.91
N THR A 148 -13.23 -16.70 1.99
CA THR A 148 -13.83 -17.52 3.04
C THR A 148 -12.77 -18.44 3.64
N LYS A 149 -13.09 -19.10 4.73
CA LYS A 149 -12.20 -20.10 5.32
C LYS A 149 -11.83 -21.15 4.26
N GLY A 150 -10.52 -21.33 4.04
CA GLY A 150 -9.98 -22.27 3.04
C GLY A 150 -9.75 -21.66 1.66
N SER A 151 -10.02 -20.37 1.43
CA SER A 151 -9.55 -19.66 0.24
C SER A 151 -8.02 -19.66 0.19
N ALA A 152 -7.45 -19.58 -1.01
CA ALA A 152 -5.99 -19.48 -1.17
C ALA A 152 -5.45 -18.12 -0.68
N PHE A 153 -6.28 -17.10 -0.63
CA PHE A 153 -5.93 -15.71 -0.35
C PHE A 153 -6.81 -15.11 0.75
N ASN A 154 -6.40 -13.97 1.26
CA ASN A 154 -7.20 -13.12 2.13
C ASN A 154 -7.54 -11.81 1.38
N THR A 155 -8.82 -11.43 1.31
CA THR A 155 -9.27 -10.25 0.55
C THR A 155 -9.26 -9.00 1.42
N ILE A 156 -8.05 -8.50 1.70
CA ILE A 156 -7.79 -7.21 2.33
C ILE A 156 -6.66 -6.48 1.61
N ASP A 157 -6.41 -5.26 2.01
CA ASP A 157 -5.34 -4.39 1.53
C ASP A 157 -5.40 -4.14 0.00
N PRO A 158 -6.48 -3.50 -0.47
CA PRO A 158 -6.60 -3.15 -1.89
C PRO A 158 -5.53 -2.14 -2.32
N SER A 159 -5.00 -2.34 -3.52
CA SER A 159 -4.25 -1.35 -4.27
C SER A 159 -4.80 -1.30 -5.69
N VAL A 160 -5.39 -0.18 -6.04
CA VAL A 160 -6.04 0.00 -7.34
C VAL A 160 -5.13 0.74 -8.31
N PHE A 161 -5.07 0.27 -9.56
CA PHE A 161 -4.19 0.82 -10.59
C PHE A 161 -4.88 0.88 -11.95
N LEU A 162 -4.86 2.08 -12.58
CA LEU A 162 -5.31 2.27 -13.96
C LEU A 162 -4.09 2.27 -14.89
N ASP A 163 -4.02 1.27 -15.77
CA ASP A 163 -2.94 1.18 -16.74
C ASP A 163 -3.15 2.14 -17.93
N ARG A 164 -2.08 2.39 -18.68
CA ARG A 164 -2.08 3.28 -19.86
C ARG A 164 -3.00 2.81 -20.99
N ASP A 165 -3.31 1.52 -21.04
CA ASP A 165 -4.26 0.94 -22.01
C ASP A 165 -5.73 1.05 -21.58
N GLY A 166 -5.99 1.70 -20.43
CA GLY A 166 -7.33 1.91 -19.88
C GLY A 166 -7.87 0.75 -19.05
N ARG A 167 -7.11 -0.33 -18.85
CA ARG A 167 -7.51 -1.43 -17.96
C ARG A 167 -7.32 -1.03 -16.51
N LEU A 168 -8.31 -1.36 -15.69
CA LEU A 168 -8.30 -1.14 -14.25
C LEU A 168 -7.97 -2.44 -13.54
N TRP A 169 -7.05 -2.38 -12.58
CA TRP A 169 -6.53 -3.53 -11.86
C TRP A 169 -6.64 -3.34 -10.36
N LEU A 170 -6.83 -4.44 -9.63
CA LEU A 170 -6.83 -4.51 -8.19
C LEU A 170 -5.80 -5.54 -7.72
N ALA A 171 -4.74 -5.08 -7.09
CA ALA A 171 -3.86 -5.93 -6.30
C ALA A 171 -4.36 -5.96 -4.86
N PHE A 172 -4.27 -7.13 -4.21
CA PHE A 172 -4.76 -7.32 -2.84
C PHE A 172 -4.13 -8.54 -2.21
N GLY A 173 -4.21 -8.65 -0.89
CA GLY A 173 -3.82 -9.86 -0.16
C GLY A 173 -3.01 -9.58 1.07
N SER A 174 -3.07 -10.52 1.99
CA SER A 174 -2.35 -10.49 3.27
C SER A 174 -2.15 -11.94 3.73
N TYR A 175 -0.93 -12.32 4.09
CA TYR A 175 -0.56 -13.68 4.52
C TYR A 175 -1.00 -14.78 3.54
N TRP A 176 -1.40 -15.97 4.00
CA TRP A 176 -1.82 -17.15 3.22
C TRP A 176 -0.93 -17.39 2.00
N GLN A 177 -1.49 -17.33 0.79
CA GLN A 177 -0.69 -17.45 -0.43
C GLN A 177 -0.27 -16.10 -1.02
N GLY A 178 -0.28 -15.05 -0.20
CA GLY A 178 0.32 -13.76 -0.53
C GLY A 178 -0.58 -12.83 -1.33
N ILE A 179 0.04 -12.13 -2.27
CA ILE A 179 -0.56 -11.04 -3.03
C ILE A 179 -1.08 -11.51 -4.37
N PHE A 180 -2.30 -11.12 -4.70
CA PHE A 180 -3.01 -11.45 -5.94
C PHE A 180 -3.39 -10.20 -6.71
N LEU A 181 -3.63 -10.37 -8.01
CA LEU A 181 -4.09 -9.33 -8.93
C LEU A 181 -5.33 -9.83 -9.68
N THR A 182 -6.31 -8.96 -9.88
CA THR A 182 -7.48 -9.21 -10.74
C THR A 182 -7.83 -7.97 -11.54
N GLU A 183 -8.48 -8.16 -12.69
CA GLU A 183 -8.95 -7.06 -13.53
C GLU A 183 -10.33 -6.58 -13.07
N LEU A 184 -10.52 -5.26 -13.11
CA LEU A 184 -11.76 -4.57 -12.78
C LEU A 184 -12.38 -3.95 -14.04
N ASN A 185 -13.66 -3.73 -14.01
CA ASN A 185 -14.37 -2.96 -15.03
C ASN A 185 -14.21 -1.44 -14.72
N PRO A 186 -13.56 -0.65 -15.59
CA PRO A 186 -13.30 0.76 -15.32
C PRO A 186 -14.57 1.64 -15.29
N ALA A 187 -15.71 1.15 -15.77
CA ALA A 187 -16.97 1.89 -15.71
C ALA A 187 -17.68 1.72 -14.36
N SER A 188 -17.60 0.53 -13.75
CA SER A 188 -18.29 0.21 -12.49
C SER A 188 -17.38 0.13 -11.27
N GLY A 189 -16.07 -0.06 -11.45
CA GLY A 189 -15.12 -0.35 -10.38
C GLY A 189 -15.22 -1.78 -9.82
N GLN A 190 -16.20 -2.57 -10.25
CA GLN A 190 -16.39 -3.96 -9.84
C GLN A 190 -15.46 -4.91 -10.62
N ARG A 191 -15.30 -6.15 -10.17
CA ARG A 191 -14.54 -7.15 -10.96
C ARG A 191 -15.10 -7.25 -12.36
N LEU A 192 -14.20 -7.42 -13.35
CA LEU A 192 -14.59 -7.53 -14.77
C LEU A 192 -15.60 -8.67 -14.99
N ALA A 193 -15.42 -9.78 -14.27
CA ALA A 193 -16.35 -10.90 -14.18
C ALA A 193 -16.13 -11.65 -12.85
N THR A 194 -17.13 -12.39 -12.37
CA THR A 194 -17.01 -13.18 -11.12
C THR A 194 -15.91 -14.24 -11.20
N ASN A 195 -15.63 -14.76 -12.39
CA ASN A 195 -14.56 -15.72 -12.68
C ASN A 195 -13.33 -15.07 -13.35
N ALA A 196 -13.17 -13.73 -13.27
CA ALA A 196 -11.98 -13.06 -13.79
C ALA A 196 -10.71 -13.71 -13.20
N PRO A 197 -9.64 -13.87 -14.00
CA PRO A 197 -8.41 -14.49 -13.54
C PRO A 197 -7.83 -13.83 -12.29
N LEU A 198 -7.21 -14.65 -11.44
CA LEU A 198 -6.40 -14.21 -10.31
C LEU A 198 -4.96 -14.59 -10.59
N PHE A 199 -4.07 -13.60 -10.52
CA PHE A 199 -2.64 -13.79 -10.73
C PHE A 199 -1.92 -13.62 -9.40
N GLN A 200 -1.21 -14.64 -8.93
CA GLN A 200 -0.34 -14.51 -7.75
C GLN A 200 0.90 -13.69 -8.13
N LEU A 201 1.15 -12.60 -7.42
CA LEU A 201 2.23 -11.68 -7.73
C LEU A 201 3.44 -11.81 -6.79
N ALA A 202 3.18 -12.11 -5.51
CA ALA A 202 4.21 -12.16 -4.48
C ALA A 202 3.79 -13.09 -3.34
N TRP A 203 4.79 -13.67 -2.67
CA TRP A 203 4.59 -14.46 -1.47
C TRP A 203 5.75 -14.29 -0.49
N ASN A 204 5.41 -14.20 0.77
CA ASN A 204 6.31 -14.34 1.92
C ASN A 204 5.46 -14.75 3.12
N HIS A 205 6.09 -15.28 4.15
CA HIS A 205 5.39 -15.74 5.36
C HIS A 205 4.55 -14.64 6.03
N SER A 206 5.05 -13.40 6.05
CA SER A 206 4.38 -12.23 6.63
C SER A 206 4.31 -11.12 5.57
N ILE A 207 3.55 -11.35 4.49
CA ILE A 207 3.39 -10.40 3.39
C ILE A 207 2.00 -9.82 3.38
N GLU A 208 1.89 -8.49 3.12
CA GLU A 208 0.61 -7.80 2.91
C GLU A 208 0.81 -6.43 2.27
N ALA A 209 -0.25 -5.60 2.25
CA ALA A 209 -0.23 -4.20 1.82
C ALA A 209 0.46 -3.98 0.47
N PRO A 210 -0.05 -4.58 -0.62
CA PRO A 210 0.50 -4.31 -1.95
C PRO A 210 0.28 -2.86 -2.34
N CYS A 211 1.23 -2.31 -3.13
CA CYS A 211 1.02 -1.08 -3.87
C CYS A 211 1.61 -1.24 -5.26
N LEU A 212 0.76 -1.11 -6.28
CA LEU A 212 1.14 -1.29 -7.67
C LEU A 212 1.30 0.07 -8.35
N THR A 213 2.40 0.23 -9.07
CA THR A 213 2.63 1.43 -9.88
C THR A 213 3.42 1.10 -11.14
N ARG A 214 3.55 2.08 -12.03
CA ARG A 214 4.36 1.95 -13.24
C ARG A 214 5.30 3.15 -13.37
N TYR A 215 6.55 2.86 -13.67
CA TYR A 215 7.53 3.87 -14.05
C TYR A 215 8.29 3.39 -15.29
N ASP A 216 8.34 4.27 -16.30
CA ASP A 216 8.90 3.96 -17.61
C ASP A 216 8.26 2.71 -18.24
N ASN A 217 9.02 1.67 -18.50
CA ASN A 217 8.57 0.43 -19.14
C ASN A 217 8.31 -0.70 -18.15
N PHE A 218 8.41 -0.43 -16.83
CA PHE A 218 8.26 -1.45 -15.80
C PHE A 218 7.10 -1.15 -14.86
N TYR A 219 6.41 -2.22 -14.45
CA TYR A 219 5.54 -2.22 -13.29
C TYR A 219 6.36 -2.50 -12.04
N TYR A 220 6.04 -1.84 -10.95
CA TYR A 220 6.65 -2.03 -9.64
C TYR A 220 5.58 -2.42 -8.65
N LEU A 221 5.84 -3.51 -7.94
CA LEU A 221 5.01 -3.97 -6.84
C LEU A 221 5.77 -3.74 -5.53
N PHE A 222 5.24 -2.86 -4.70
CA PHE A 222 5.66 -2.72 -3.31
C PHE A 222 4.78 -3.61 -2.44
N VAL A 223 5.36 -4.20 -1.42
CA VAL A 223 4.68 -5.05 -0.44
C VAL A 223 5.29 -4.82 0.93
N ASN A 224 4.53 -5.05 1.98
CA ASN A 224 5.08 -5.08 3.33
C ASN A 224 5.46 -6.50 3.74
N TRP A 225 6.57 -6.61 4.45
CA TRP A 225 6.97 -7.79 5.21
C TRP A 225 7.00 -7.46 6.70
N GLY A 226 6.94 -8.48 7.53
CA GLY A 226 6.95 -8.34 8.98
C GLY A 226 5.56 -8.06 9.56
N GLU A 227 5.52 -7.60 10.79
CA GLU A 227 4.30 -7.44 11.57
C GLU A 227 4.02 -5.97 11.88
N CYS A 228 2.79 -5.54 11.58
CA CYS A 228 2.27 -4.23 11.96
C CYS A 228 1.68 -4.25 13.38
N CYS A 229 1.11 -3.13 13.79
CA CYS A 229 0.10 -3.01 14.86
C CYS A 229 0.62 -3.29 16.28
N GLN A 230 1.94 -3.31 16.48
CA GLN A 230 2.62 -3.53 17.76
C GLN A 230 3.34 -2.27 18.28
N GLY A 231 2.97 -1.08 17.78
CA GLY A 231 3.62 0.17 18.13
C GLY A 231 5.12 0.11 17.85
N THR A 232 5.96 0.44 18.84
CA THR A 232 7.43 0.43 18.69
C THR A 232 8.04 -0.97 18.55
N ASN A 233 7.26 -2.03 18.72
CA ASN A 233 7.71 -3.41 18.50
C ASN A 233 7.36 -3.91 17.08
N SER A 234 6.72 -3.10 16.26
CA SER A 234 6.40 -3.46 14.87
C SER A 234 7.66 -3.68 14.05
N THR A 235 7.66 -4.75 13.26
CA THR A 235 8.79 -5.14 12.39
C THR A 235 8.54 -4.89 10.92
N TYR A 236 7.47 -4.16 10.60
CA TYR A 236 7.06 -3.82 9.26
C TYR A 236 8.19 -3.18 8.45
N GLU A 237 8.32 -3.57 7.20
CA GLU A 237 9.22 -2.96 6.23
C GLU A 237 8.64 -3.08 4.81
N VAL A 238 8.98 -2.14 3.94
CA VAL A 238 8.52 -2.14 2.55
C VAL A 238 9.56 -2.79 1.65
N ARG A 239 9.13 -3.78 0.87
CA ARG A 239 9.91 -4.47 -0.16
C ARG A 239 9.38 -4.12 -1.54
N VAL A 240 10.23 -4.24 -2.56
CA VAL A 240 9.85 -3.93 -3.94
C VAL A 240 10.44 -4.92 -4.93
N GLY A 241 9.66 -5.23 -5.97
CA GLY A 241 10.10 -5.91 -7.18
C GLY A 241 9.52 -5.22 -8.42
N ARG A 242 10.06 -5.54 -9.60
CA ARG A 242 9.57 -5.02 -10.87
C ARG A 242 9.31 -6.10 -11.90
N ALA A 243 8.42 -5.81 -12.85
CA ALA A 243 8.05 -6.69 -13.95
C ALA A 243 7.84 -5.90 -15.25
N GLU A 244 7.98 -6.55 -16.40
CA GLU A 244 7.63 -5.98 -17.71
C GLU A 244 6.12 -6.09 -18.00
N LYS A 245 5.43 -7.01 -17.35
CA LYS A 245 3.98 -7.20 -17.44
C LYS A 245 3.33 -7.01 -16.08
N ILE A 246 2.15 -6.42 -16.05
CA ILE A 246 1.42 -6.19 -14.81
C ILE A 246 1.10 -7.48 -14.03
N THR A 247 0.96 -8.60 -14.74
CA THR A 247 0.73 -9.94 -14.16
C THR A 247 2.01 -10.63 -13.69
N GLY A 248 3.15 -9.94 -13.76
CA GLY A 248 4.46 -10.49 -13.37
C GLY A 248 5.20 -11.29 -14.48
N PRO A 249 6.23 -12.06 -14.12
CA PRO A 249 6.78 -12.20 -12.76
C PRO A 249 7.48 -10.93 -12.25
N TYR A 250 7.25 -10.57 -11.00
CA TYR A 250 7.94 -9.47 -10.34
C TYR A 250 9.26 -9.97 -9.76
N ARG A 251 10.37 -9.34 -10.14
CA ARG A 251 11.71 -9.73 -9.68
C ARG A 251 12.33 -8.61 -8.86
N ASP A 252 13.05 -8.99 -7.82
CA ASP A 252 13.87 -8.07 -7.04
C ASP A 252 15.18 -7.70 -7.76
N ARG A 253 16.03 -6.88 -7.14
CA ARG A 253 17.31 -6.45 -7.72
C ARG A 253 18.30 -7.59 -7.95
N THR A 254 18.13 -8.70 -7.25
CA THR A 254 18.98 -9.90 -7.40
C THR A 254 18.45 -10.85 -8.48
N GLY A 255 17.26 -10.56 -9.04
CA GLY A 255 16.58 -11.40 -10.02
C GLY A 255 15.66 -12.46 -9.41
N LYS A 256 15.53 -12.52 -8.06
CA LYS A 256 14.66 -13.45 -7.38
C LYS A 256 13.20 -13.02 -7.53
N ASP A 257 12.31 -13.98 -7.84
CA ASP A 257 10.88 -13.74 -8.00
C ASP A 257 10.23 -13.41 -6.63
N LEU A 258 9.34 -12.43 -6.60
CA LEU A 258 8.57 -12.10 -5.39
C LEU A 258 7.61 -13.23 -5.01
N ALA A 259 7.13 -14.01 -5.97
CA ALA A 259 6.32 -15.20 -5.70
C ALA A 259 7.11 -16.32 -4.99
N ASP A 260 8.44 -16.29 -5.10
CA ASP A 260 9.37 -17.20 -4.42
C ASP A 260 10.05 -16.56 -3.20
N GLY A 261 9.46 -15.50 -2.64
CA GLY A 261 10.00 -14.77 -1.49
C GLY A 261 11.18 -13.86 -1.82
N GLY A 262 11.26 -13.35 -3.06
CA GLY A 262 12.12 -12.22 -3.43
C GLY A 262 11.55 -10.90 -2.92
N GLY A 263 12.37 -9.84 -2.95
CA GLY A 263 11.95 -8.49 -2.57
C GLY A 263 13.12 -7.64 -2.08
N SER A 264 13.48 -6.59 -2.82
CA SER A 264 14.50 -5.63 -2.39
C SER A 264 13.93 -4.66 -1.38
N THR A 265 14.68 -4.34 -0.31
CA THR A 265 14.26 -3.33 0.67
C THR A 265 14.10 -1.97 0.02
N PHE A 266 12.93 -1.36 0.20
CA PHE A 266 12.65 0.02 -0.15
C PHE A 266 12.67 0.93 1.07
N LEU A 267 11.96 0.54 2.16
CA LEU A 267 11.88 1.32 3.38
C LEU A 267 11.87 0.38 4.60
N ALA A 268 12.63 0.70 5.63
CA ALA A 268 12.71 -0.05 6.87
C ALA A 268 12.76 0.89 8.08
N SER A 269 12.60 0.34 9.28
CA SER A 269 12.65 1.10 10.54
C SER A 269 13.95 1.87 10.68
N ARG A 270 13.85 3.13 11.11
CA ARG A 270 15.01 4.00 11.33
C ARG A 270 14.72 5.08 12.37
N GLY A 271 15.51 5.15 13.42
CA GLY A 271 15.33 6.13 14.48
C GLY A 271 13.92 6.09 15.06
N ARG A 272 13.24 7.22 15.08
CA ARG A 272 11.83 7.30 15.54
C ARG A 272 10.80 6.66 14.59
N PHE A 273 11.16 6.44 13.33
CA PHE A 273 10.28 5.91 12.31
C PHE A 273 10.30 4.38 12.35
N ILE A 274 9.44 3.78 13.14
CA ILE A 274 9.38 2.33 13.37
C ILE A 274 8.31 1.71 12.49
N GLY A 275 8.59 0.54 11.90
CA GLY A 275 7.63 -0.25 11.16
C GLY A 275 6.93 0.50 10.03
N PRO A 276 7.66 1.13 9.08
CA PRO A 276 7.03 1.86 7.98
C PRO A 276 6.26 0.91 7.08
N GLY A 277 5.05 1.31 6.71
CA GLY A 277 4.25 0.43 5.87
C GLY A 277 3.02 1.06 5.27
N HIS A 278 2.32 0.23 4.52
CA HIS A 278 1.12 0.56 3.77
C HIS A 278 1.35 1.78 2.84
N ILE A 279 2.21 1.57 1.84
CA ILE A 279 2.63 2.63 0.92
C ILE A 279 1.55 2.90 -0.13
N GLY A 280 1.28 4.18 -0.40
CA GLY A 280 0.52 4.65 -1.55
C GLY A 280 1.42 5.50 -2.46
N ILE A 281 1.43 5.24 -3.77
CA ILE A 281 2.26 5.98 -4.73
C ILE A 281 1.41 7.04 -5.42
N VAL A 282 1.80 8.30 -5.25
CA VAL A 282 1.16 9.44 -5.91
C VAL A 282 1.95 9.80 -7.16
N ASP A 283 1.28 9.78 -8.31
CA ASP A 283 1.73 10.47 -9.51
C ASP A 283 1.00 11.82 -9.56
N ASP A 284 1.69 12.88 -9.19
CA ASP A 284 1.14 14.25 -9.20
C ASP A 284 1.18 14.90 -10.59
N GLY A 285 1.38 14.11 -11.67
CA GLY A 285 1.50 14.57 -13.03
C GLY A 285 2.76 15.38 -13.30
N ALA A 286 3.67 15.49 -12.34
CA ALA A 286 4.96 16.13 -12.53
C ALA A 286 5.84 15.22 -13.40
N THR A 287 5.93 15.53 -14.66
CA THR A 287 6.56 14.75 -15.73
C THR A 287 8.06 14.44 -15.56
N ASN A 288 8.67 14.79 -14.43
CA ASN A 288 10.12 14.68 -14.20
C ASN A 288 10.53 13.56 -13.23
N GLY A 289 9.76 12.47 -13.14
CA GLY A 289 10.17 11.28 -12.37
C GLY A 289 10.17 11.47 -10.84
N ARG A 290 9.49 12.50 -10.34
CA ARG A 290 9.39 12.80 -8.92
C ARG A 290 8.05 12.32 -8.36
N ALA A 291 7.87 11.01 -8.32
CA ALA A 291 6.74 10.44 -7.61
C ALA A 291 6.88 10.74 -6.11
N ARG A 292 5.75 10.95 -5.45
CA ARG A 292 5.65 10.99 -4.00
C ARG A 292 4.94 9.75 -3.52
N PHE A 293 5.15 9.40 -2.26
CA PHE A 293 4.47 8.29 -1.62
C PHE A 293 4.02 8.66 -0.21
N SER A 294 2.87 8.14 0.17
CA SER A 294 2.38 8.11 1.54
C SER A 294 2.76 6.78 2.19
N TYR A 295 2.88 6.78 3.49
CA TYR A 295 2.99 5.57 4.32
C TYR A 295 2.65 5.92 5.76
N HIS A 296 2.39 4.94 6.59
CA HIS A 296 2.40 5.16 8.03
C HIS A 296 3.70 4.64 8.65
N TYR A 297 4.01 5.15 9.82
CA TYR A 297 5.05 4.63 10.73
C TYR A 297 4.58 4.73 12.17
N TYR A 298 5.11 3.89 13.02
CA TYR A 298 4.87 3.97 14.47
C TYR A 298 5.92 4.88 15.09
N ASP A 299 5.48 6.03 15.59
CA ASP A 299 6.35 7.09 16.05
C ASP A 299 6.87 6.77 17.47
N ALA A 300 8.16 6.48 17.61
CA ALA A 300 8.78 6.19 18.90
C ALA A 300 8.68 7.35 19.89
N ASP A 301 8.66 8.60 19.41
CA ASP A 301 8.51 9.79 20.27
C ASP A 301 7.08 9.95 20.80
N THR A 302 6.11 9.22 20.26
CA THR A 302 4.70 9.26 20.70
C THR A 302 4.17 7.87 21.08
N GLN A 303 5.02 7.05 21.73
CA GLN A 303 4.68 5.72 22.22
C GLN A 303 4.16 4.77 21.15
N GLY A 304 4.72 4.86 19.95
CA GLY A 304 4.36 3.99 18.84
C GLY A 304 2.98 4.29 18.21
N ARG A 305 2.44 5.49 18.38
CA ARG A 305 1.22 5.88 17.65
C ARG A 305 1.51 6.02 16.17
N SER A 306 0.64 5.47 15.33
CA SER A 306 0.80 5.54 13.87
C SER A 306 0.61 6.97 13.34
N ARG A 307 1.50 7.40 12.45
CA ARG A 307 1.47 8.71 11.81
C ARG A 307 1.65 8.60 10.31
N LEU A 308 1.01 9.52 9.60
CA LEU A 308 1.26 9.77 8.19
C LEU A 308 2.69 10.26 7.98
N ALA A 309 3.32 9.72 6.94
CA ALA A 309 4.52 10.27 6.36
C ALA A 309 4.35 10.43 4.85
N VAL A 310 5.03 11.43 4.29
CA VAL A 310 5.08 11.67 2.85
C VAL A 310 6.55 11.82 2.45
N GLY A 311 6.96 11.01 1.47
CA GLY A 311 8.30 11.00 0.91
C GLY A 311 8.31 11.22 -0.59
N LYS A 312 9.51 11.41 -1.16
CA LYS A 312 9.75 11.36 -2.61
C LYS A 312 10.35 10.03 -3.00
N ILE A 313 10.11 9.63 -4.26
CA ILE A 313 10.80 8.49 -4.86
C ILE A 313 11.77 9.02 -5.92
N ASP A 314 13.02 8.63 -5.81
CA ASP A 314 14.02 8.78 -6.86
C ASP A 314 14.04 7.53 -7.74
N TRP A 315 13.79 7.72 -9.04
CA TRP A 315 13.77 6.67 -10.06
C TRP A 315 15.00 6.66 -10.96
N THR A 316 15.97 7.56 -10.74
CA THR A 316 17.11 7.79 -11.67
C THR A 316 17.95 6.54 -11.93
N SER A 317 17.97 5.59 -11.02
CA SER A 317 18.68 4.30 -11.18
C SER A 317 17.87 3.22 -11.89
N GLY A 318 16.63 3.51 -12.35
CA GLY A 318 15.68 2.50 -12.83
C GLY A 318 15.13 1.60 -11.73
N TRP A 319 15.39 1.96 -10.45
CA TRP A 319 14.82 1.35 -9.26
C TRP A 319 14.41 2.43 -8.26
N PRO A 320 13.24 2.28 -7.62
CA PRO A 320 12.78 3.27 -6.66
C PRO A 320 13.73 3.32 -5.45
N ARG A 321 14.00 4.55 -5.00
CA ARG A 321 14.71 4.85 -3.74
C ARG A 321 13.96 5.94 -3.01
N PRO A 322 13.78 5.84 -1.69
CA PRO A 322 13.30 6.98 -0.91
C PRO A 322 14.29 8.15 -1.06
N ALA A 323 13.76 9.34 -1.28
CA ALA A 323 14.54 10.57 -1.42
C ALA A 323 14.03 11.65 -0.46
N SER A 324 14.93 12.43 0.11
CA SER A 324 14.61 13.62 0.90
C SER A 324 14.13 14.76 0.00
N HIS A 325 13.43 15.73 0.62
CA HIS A 325 12.84 16.88 -0.06
C HIS A 325 13.87 18.00 -0.29
#